data_35e397423f62850b850d9091c0b2ecaf
#
_entry.id   35e397423f62850b850d9091c0b2ecaf
#
_cell.length_a   1.000
_cell.length_b   1.000
_cell.length_c   1.000
_cell.angle_alpha   90.00
_cell.angle_beta   90.00
_cell.angle_gamma   90.00
#
_symmetry.space_group_name_H-M   'P 1'
#
loop_
_entity.id
_entity.type
_entity.pdbx_description
1 polymer ?
#
loop_
_entity_poly.entity_id
_entity_poly.type
_entity_poly.pdbx_seq_one_letter_code
_entity_poly.pdbx_strand_id
1 'polypeptide(L)'
;MHGQEVVLNTRACLSCELVQGKKQALGGTILETTLFHAHQDFAYPIPGLVILASKRHFYCMDELSDKESEDLMALLRSVRAAQRSQLGIEHVYYFYNEDTSHHFHVWMVPRYEWMHQFGKSVQAVRPSLLHSRDHMATPENLAEVTRCVSVLCDALLPAA
;
A
#
# COMPACT_ATOMS: atom_id res chain seq x y z
N MET A 1 -28.75 -24.17 -28.58
CA MET A 1 -28.48 -23.53 -27.29
C MET A 1 -27.03 -23.83 -26.94
N HIS A 2 -26.13 -22.89 -27.21
CA HIS A 2 -24.71 -23.03 -26.88
C HIS A 2 -24.46 -22.20 -25.63
N GLY A 3 -24.29 -22.90 -24.51
CA GLY A 3 -23.81 -22.29 -23.28
C GLY A 3 -22.35 -21.89 -23.47
N GLN A 4 -22.08 -20.60 -23.55
CA GLN A 4 -20.73 -20.09 -23.39
C GLN A 4 -20.36 -20.23 -21.90
N GLU A 5 -19.49 -21.19 -21.59
CA GLU A 5 -18.74 -21.19 -20.33
C GLU A 5 -17.89 -19.90 -20.34
N VAL A 6 -18.24 -18.96 -19.49
CA VAL A 6 -17.38 -17.86 -19.14
C VAL A 6 -16.22 -18.44 -18.34
N VAL A 7 -15.12 -18.69 -19.00
CA VAL A 7 -13.83 -18.99 -18.36
C VAL A 7 -13.43 -17.71 -17.60
N LEU A 8 -13.76 -17.67 -16.33
CA LEU A 8 -13.19 -16.68 -15.41
C LEU A 8 -11.68 -16.92 -15.36
N ASN A 9 -10.96 -16.09 -16.12
CA ASN A 9 -9.51 -16.05 -16.06
C ASN A 9 -9.12 -15.47 -14.70
N THR A 10 -9.05 -16.32 -13.69
CA THR A 10 -8.58 -15.98 -12.34
C THR A 10 -7.08 -15.76 -12.39
N ARG A 11 -6.65 -14.62 -12.95
CA ARG A 11 -5.32 -14.10 -12.65
C ARG A 11 -5.22 -14.03 -11.14
N ALA A 12 -4.24 -14.72 -10.57
CA ALA A 12 -3.98 -14.71 -9.15
C ALA A 12 -3.92 -13.26 -8.66
N CYS A 13 -4.84 -12.87 -7.77
CA CYS A 13 -4.90 -11.53 -7.22
C CYS A 13 -3.84 -11.39 -6.14
N LEU A 14 -2.85 -10.52 -6.36
CA LEU A 14 -1.74 -10.30 -5.43
C LEU A 14 -2.23 -9.92 -4.01
N SER A 15 -3.22 -9.02 -3.92
CA SER A 15 -3.78 -8.63 -2.62
C SER A 15 -4.47 -9.80 -1.90
N CYS A 16 -5.20 -10.66 -2.63
CA CYS A 16 -5.77 -11.86 -2.05
C CYS A 16 -4.68 -12.84 -1.58
N GLU A 17 -3.60 -12.99 -2.33
CA GLU A 17 -2.47 -13.86 -1.93
C GLU A 17 -1.76 -13.35 -0.69
N LEU A 18 -1.61 -12.02 -0.54
CA LEU A 18 -1.07 -11.39 0.67
C LEU A 18 -1.97 -11.62 1.88
N VAL A 19 -3.26 -11.35 1.74
CA VAL A 19 -4.25 -11.55 2.80
C VAL A 19 -4.32 -13.00 3.26
N GLN A 20 -4.15 -13.94 2.32
CA GLN A 20 -4.14 -15.38 2.62
C GLN A 20 -2.78 -15.90 3.11
N GLY A 21 -1.77 -15.04 3.23
CA GLY A 21 -0.43 -15.43 3.66
C GLY A 21 0.35 -16.27 2.63
N LYS A 22 -0.11 -16.33 1.38
CA LYS A 22 0.58 -17.05 0.29
C LYS A 22 1.78 -16.28 -0.26
N LYS A 23 1.76 -14.98 -0.12
CA LYS A 23 2.87 -14.07 -0.43
C LYS A 23 3.12 -13.13 0.73
N GLN A 24 4.35 -12.65 0.84
CA GLN A 24 4.76 -11.70 1.86
C GLN A 24 5.43 -10.51 1.19
N ALA A 25 5.02 -9.30 1.58
CA ALA A 25 5.68 -8.07 1.16
C ALA A 25 7.03 -7.91 1.86
N LEU A 26 7.89 -7.04 1.31
CA LEU A 26 9.16 -6.70 1.92
C LEU A 26 8.97 -6.18 3.35
N GLY A 27 9.62 -6.81 4.31
CA GLY A 27 9.49 -6.52 5.73
C GLY A 27 8.24 -7.11 6.40
N GLY A 28 7.35 -7.76 5.65
CA GLY A 28 6.14 -8.40 6.17
C GLY A 28 4.93 -7.48 6.26
N THR A 29 3.96 -7.88 7.08
CA THR A 29 2.73 -7.12 7.33
C THR A 29 3.00 -5.95 8.27
N ILE A 30 2.55 -4.75 7.90
CA ILE A 30 2.64 -3.55 8.76
C ILE A 30 1.50 -3.56 9.79
N LEU A 31 0.28 -3.78 9.33
CA LEU A 31 -0.93 -3.79 10.16
C LEU A 31 -1.98 -4.69 9.53
N GLU A 32 -2.77 -5.31 10.35
CA GLU A 32 -3.91 -6.11 9.92
C GLU A 32 -5.10 -5.89 10.84
N THR A 33 -6.26 -5.61 10.25
CA THR A 33 -7.56 -5.60 10.93
C THR A 33 -8.43 -6.75 10.42
N THR A 34 -9.67 -6.83 10.87
CA THR A 34 -10.63 -7.78 10.30
C THR A 34 -11.00 -7.46 8.85
N LEU A 35 -10.83 -6.20 8.42
CA LEU A 35 -11.32 -5.69 7.14
C LEU A 35 -10.19 -5.28 6.17
N PHE A 36 -9.02 -4.90 6.68
CA PHE A 36 -7.90 -4.39 5.88
C PHE A 36 -6.57 -5.04 6.25
N HIS A 37 -5.64 -4.94 5.30
CA HIS A 37 -4.26 -5.37 5.42
C HIS A 37 -3.34 -4.25 4.91
N ALA A 38 -2.33 -3.89 5.70
CA ALA A 38 -1.34 -2.87 5.36
C ALA A 38 0.02 -3.49 5.12
N HIS A 39 0.68 -3.11 4.03
CA HIS A 39 1.99 -3.63 3.64
C HIS A 39 2.78 -2.63 2.80
N GLN A 40 4.09 -2.88 2.65
CA GLN A 40 4.95 -2.20 1.70
C GLN A 40 4.66 -2.70 0.27
N ASP A 41 4.85 -1.84 -0.72
CA ASP A 41 4.74 -2.25 -2.13
C ASP A 41 5.89 -3.16 -2.56
N PHE A 42 5.62 -4.07 -3.51
CA PHE A 42 6.59 -5.04 -4.01
C PHE A 42 7.57 -4.46 -5.02
N ALA A 43 7.13 -3.49 -5.82
CA ALA A 43 7.88 -2.99 -6.96
C ALA A 43 8.59 -1.66 -6.67
N TYR A 44 8.09 -0.90 -5.69
CA TYR A 44 8.53 0.47 -5.44
C TYR A 44 9.14 0.60 -4.04
N PRO A 45 10.46 0.43 -3.91
CA PRO A 45 11.14 0.43 -2.61
C PRO A 45 11.33 1.86 -2.06
N ILE A 46 10.22 2.53 -1.77
CA ILE A 46 10.22 3.84 -1.13
C ILE A 46 10.04 3.61 0.38
N PRO A 47 11.01 4.02 1.22
CA PRO A 47 10.90 3.84 2.66
C PRO A 47 9.63 4.46 3.23
N GLY A 48 8.89 3.71 4.04
CA GLY A 48 7.65 4.20 4.67
C GLY A 48 6.42 4.30 3.74
N LEU A 49 6.51 3.82 2.49
CA LEU A 49 5.34 3.65 1.62
C LEU A 49 4.44 2.57 2.21
N VAL A 50 3.15 2.85 2.28
CA VAL A 50 2.14 1.91 2.79
C VAL A 50 1.01 1.76 1.79
N ILE A 51 0.63 0.53 1.54
CA ILE A 51 -0.59 0.16 0.81
C ILE A 51 -1.58 -0.40 1.81
N LEU A 52 -2.79 0.15 1.81
CA LEU A 52 -3.94 -0.40 2.52
C LEU A 52 -4.83 -1.12 1.52
N ALA A 53 -4.92 -2.44 1.63
CA ALA A 53 -5.75 -3.29 0.79
C ALA A 53 -6.90 -3.90 1.60
N SER A 54 -8.09 -3.99 0.99
CA SER A 54 -9.22 -4.66 1.62
C SER A 54 -8.98 -6.17 1.73
N LYS A 55 -9.50 -6.79 2.78
CA LYS A 55 -9.50 -8.27 2.88
C LYS A 55 -10.54 -8.91 1.97
N ARG A 56 -11.71 -8.28 1.87
CA ARG A 56 -12.74 -8.65 0.90
C ARG A 56 -12.31 -8.23 -0.50
N HIS A 57 -12.49 -9.09 -1.48
CA HIS A 57 -12.15 -8.79 -2.86
C HIS A 57 -13.29 -8.01 -3.53
N PHE A 58 -13.02 -6.77 -3.89
CA PHE A 58 -13.88 -5.90 -4.70
C PHE A 58 -13.01 -4.87 -5.44
N TYR A 59 -13.60 -4.06 -6.31
CA TYR A 59 -12.84 -3.22 -7.24
C TYR A 59 -12.95 -1.74 -6.92
N CYS A 60 -14.17 -1.25 -6.70
CA CYS A 60 -14.48 0.17 -6.73
C CYS A 60 -14.80 0.71 -5.34
N MET A 61 -14.57 2.01 -5.15
CA MET A 61 -14.78 2.67 -3.87
C MET A 61 -16.23 2.64 -3.40
N ASP A 62 -17.20 2.66 -4.32
CA ASP A 62 -18.62 2.59 -4.03
C ASP A 62 -19.10 1.20 -3.54
N GLU A 63 -18.25 0.18 -3.63
CA GLU A 63 -18.49 -1.15 -3.09
C GLU A 63 -18.10 -1.31 -1.61
N LEU A 64 -17.46 -0.29 -1.01
CA LEU A 64 -17.17 -0.27 0.42
C LEU A 64 -18.46 -0.31 1.23
N SER A 65 -18.53 -1.18 2.23
CA SER A 65 -19.56 -1.08 3.26
C SER A 65 -19.29 0.11 4.20
N ASP A 66 -20.31 0.55 4.93
CA ASP A 66 -20.16 1.64 5.91
C ASP A 66 -19.05 1.32 6.91
N LYS A 67 -19.01 0.08 7.41
CA LYS A 67 -17.97 -0.37 8.35
C LYS A 67 -16.58 -0.39 7.73
N GLU A 68 -16.44 -0.81 6.48
CA GLU A 68 -15.15 -0.74 5.76
C GLU A 68 -14.72 0.72 5.55
N SER A 69 -15.65 1.62 5.26
CA SER A 69 -15.36 3.06 5.09
C SER A 69 -14.86 3.69 6.40
N GLU A 70 -15.50 3.37 7.53
CA GLU A 70 -15.09 3.82 8.85
C GLU A 70 -13.70 3.30 9.21
N ASP A 71 -13.45 2.00 9.03
CA ASP A 71 -12.18 1.35 9.34
C ASP A 71 -11.05 1.89 8.44
N LEU A 72 -11.29 2.04 7.14
CA LEU A 72 -10.33 2.62 6.20
C LEU A 72 -9.90 4.02 6.62
N MET A 73 -10.84 4.89 6.98
CA MET A 73 -10.52 6.25 7.41
C MET A 73 -9.73 6.27 8.72
N ALA A 74 -10.09 5.42 9.66
CA ALA A 74 -9.36 5.27 10.92
C ALA A 74 -7.91 4.79 10.66
N LEU A 75 -7.73 3.81 9.79
CA LEU A 75 -6.41 3.28 9.40
C LEU A 75 -5.55 4.33 8.68
N LEU A 76 -6.10 5.03 7.69
CA LEU A 76 -5.40 6.11 6.98
C LEU A 76 -4.86 7.16 7.96
N ARG A 77 -5.66 7.54 8.95
CA ARG A 77 -5.25 8.51 9.98
C ARG A 77 -4.16 7.94 10.89
N SER A 78 -4.30 6.71 11.34
CA SER A 78 -3.34 6.07 12.25
C SER A 78 -1.98 5.84 11.57
N VAL A 79 -1.99 5.31 10.35
CA VAL A 79 -0.78 5.11 9.55
C VAL A 79 -0.10 6.46 9.28
N ARG A 80 -0.87 7.49 8.90
CA ARG A 80 -0.34 8.82 8.65
C ARG A 80 0.30 9.43 9.90
N ALA A 81 -0.30 9.25 11.07
CA ALA A 81 0.26 9.70 12.33
C ALA A 81 1.58 8.99 12.64
N ALA A 82 1.66 7.68 12.43
CA ALA A 82 2.88 6.90 12.61
C ALA A 82 3.99 7.29 11.63
N GLN A 83 3.67 7.49 10.35
CA GLN A 83 4.63 7.99 9.35
C GLN A 83 5.24 9.34 9.78
N ARG A 84 4.43 10.24 10.32
CA ARG A 84 4.90 11.54 10.80
C ARG A 84 5.73 11.42 12.07
N SER A 85 5.22 10.76 13.09
CA SER A 85 5.82 10.74 14.43
C SER A 85 7.04 9.84 14.51
N GLN A 86 7.05 8.70 13.80
CA GLN A 86 8.10 7.70 13.90
C GLN A 86 9.14 7.78 12.78
N LEU A 87 8.73 8.21 11.60
CA LEU A 87 9.61 8.27 10.42
C LEU A 87 9.94 9.70 9.98
N GLY A 88 9.37 10.73 10.62
CA GLY A 88 9.60 12.13 10.25
C GLY A 88 9.08 12.51 8.86
N ILE A 89 8.15 11.75 8.30
CA ILE A 89 7.60 12.00 6.97
C ILE A 89 6.66 13.20 7.04
N GLU A 90 7.05 14.32 6.43
CA GLU A 90 6.26 15.56 6.45
C GLU A 90 5.05 15.51 5.54
N HIS A 91 5.22 14.96 4.33
CA HIS A 91 4.20 14.95 3.29
C HIS A 91 3.98 13.54 2.73
N VAL A 92 2.72 13.22 2.43
CA VAL A 92 2.30 11.95 1.82
C VAL A 92 1.36 12.25 0.68
N TYR A 93 1.55 11.57 -0.44
CA TYR A 93 0.58 11.49 -1.52
C TYR A 93 -0.33 10.31 -1.28
N TYR A 94 -1.63 10.55 -1.31
CA TYR A 94 -2.65 9.50 -1.33
C TYR A 94 -2.99 9.23 -2.78
N PHE A 95 -2.90 7.98 -3.16
CA PHE A 95 -3.17 7.56 -4.53
C PHE A 95 -4.16 6.40 -4.54
N TYR A 96 -5.16 6.51 -5.40
CA TYR A 96 -6.17 5.51 -5.65
C TYR A 96 -6.52 5.51 -7.14
N ASN A 97 -6.69 4.33 -7.73
CA ASN A 97 -7.21 4.15 -9.09
C ASN A 97 -7.99 2.84 -9.20
N GLU A 98 -8.77 2.71 -10.25
CA GLU A 98 -9.64 1.57 -10.52
C GLU A 98 -9.28 0.84 -11.82
N ASP A 99 -8.22 1.28 -12.53
CA ASP A 99 -7.88 0.82 -13.88
C ASP A 99 -6.65 -0.07 -13.97
N THR A 100 -5.89 -0.26 -12.89
CA THR A 100 -4.62 -1.02 -12.92
C THR A 100 -4.61 -2.26 -12.07
N SER A 101 -5.48 -2.37 -11.07
CA SER A 101 -5.56 -3.51 -10.16
C SER A 101 -7.00 -3.97 -10.00
N HIS A 102 -7.19 -5.25 -9.90
CA HIS A 102 -8.49 -5.88 -9.70
C HIS A 102 -8.79 -6.14 -8.22
N HIS A 103 -8.36 -5.23 -7.35
CA HIS A 103 -8.59 -5.32 -5.91
C HIS A 103 -8.48 -3.95 -5.27
N PHE A 104 -9.44 -3.58 -4.42
CA PHE A 104 -9.45 -2.28 -3.76
C PHE A 104 -8.22 -2.07 -2.88
N HIS A 105 -7.48 -1.01 -3.13
CA HIS A 105 -6.35 -0.59 -2.31
C HIS A 105 -6.06 0.91 -2.45
N VAL A 106 -5.53 1.49 -1.40
CA VAL A 106 -5.10 2.90 -1.33
C VAL A 106 -3.61 2.97 -1.04
N TRP A 107 -2.92 3.83 -1.75
CA TRP A 107 -1.49 4.09 -1.59
C TRP A 107 -1.26 5.30 -0.71
N MET A 108 -0.30 5.20 0.19
CA MET A 108 0.24 6.30 0.99
C MET A 108 1.73 6.44 0.66
N VAL A 109 2.05 7.30 -0.29
CA VAL A 109 3.40 7.46 -0.84
C VAL A 109 4.10 8.64 -0.15
N PRO A 110 5.16 8.39 0.64
CA PRO A 110 5.95 9.46 1.25
C PRO A 110 6.59 10.35 0.19
N ARG A 111 6.60 11.67 0.44
CA ARG A 111 7.34 12.60 -0.39
C ARG A 111 8.71 12.87 0.23
N TYR A 112 9.75 12.55 -0.52
CA TYR A 112 11.14 12.82 -0.19
C TYR A 112 11.74 13.91 -1.06
N GLU A 113 12.84 14.53 -0.61
CA GLU A 113 13.51 15.60 -1.31
C GLU A 113 13.95 15.20 -2.73
N TRP A 114 14.45 13.98 -2.92
CA TRP A 114 14.85 13.47 -4.23
C TRP A 114 13.72 13.46 -5.27
N MET A 115 12.46 13.47 -4.83
CA MET A 115 11.29 13.51 -5.72
C MET A 115 11.04 14.91 -6.30
N HIS A 116 11.67 15.95 -5.75
CA HIS A 116 11.50 17.33 -6.23
C HIS A 116 11.92 17.53 -7.68
N GLN A 117 12.87 16.74 -8.17
CA GLN A 117 13.29 16.73 -9.57
C GLN A 117 12.15 16.37 -10.54
N PHE A 118 11.14 15.68 -10.07
CA PHE A 118 9.97 15.28 -10.87
C PHE A 118 8.77 16.24 -10.75
N GLY A 119 8.93 17.35 -10.03
CA GLY A 119 7.88 18.34 -9.82
C GLY A 119 7.12 18.18 -8.51
N LYS A 120 5.86 18.61 -8.50
CA LYS A 120 4.99 18.60 -7.31
C LYS A 120 3.66 17.92 -7.62
N SER A 121 2.98 17.49 -6.54
CA SER A 121 1.63 16.93 -6.62
C SER A 121 1.58 15.68 -7.52
N VAL A 122 0.48 15.48 -8.21
CA VAL A 122 0.24 14.31 -9.09
C VAL A 122 1.33 14.11 -10.15
N GLN A 123 1.94 15.19 -10.62
CA GLN A 123 3.01 15.12 -11.62
C GLN A 123 4.25 14.35 -11.12
N ALA A 124 4.54 14.44 -9.82
CA ALA A 124 5.72 13.80 -9.23
C ALA A 124 5.49 12.31 -8.91
N VAL A 125 4.26 11.85 -8.73
CA VAL A 125 3.96 10.51 -8.20
C VAL A 125 4.48 9.42 -9.14
N ARG A 126 4.02 9.40 -10.38
CA ARG A 126 4.41 8.35 -11.35
C ARG A 126 5.91 8.29 -11.62
N PRO A 127 6.58 9.42 -11.94
CA PRO A 127 8.04 9.42 -12.16
C PRO A 127 8.83 8.98 -10.93
N SER A 128 8.39 9.36 -9.73
CA SER A 128 9.05 8.95 -8.47
C SER A 128 8.93 7.44 -8.24
N LEU A 129 7.77 6.86 -8.48
CA LEU A 129 7.58 5.41 -8.40
C LEU A 129 8.52 4.67 -9.37
N LEU A 130 8.55 5.09 -10.64
CA LEU A 130 9.43 4.49 -11.64
C LEU A 130 10.91 4.63 -11.27
N HIS A 131 11.34 5.81 -10.82
CA HIS A 131 12.72 6.05 -10.36
C HIS A 131 13.08 5.12 -9.20
N SER A 132 12.20 4.96 -8.23
CA SER A 132 12.47 4.07 -7.10
C SER A 132 12.64 2.61 -7.54
N ARG A 133 11.81 2.13 -8.43
CA ARG A 133 11.90 0.78 -9.00
C ARG A 133 13.21 0.57 -9.75
N ASP A 134 13.59 1.52 -10.59
CA ASP A 134 14.68 1.36 -11.55
C ASP A 134 16.06 1.67 -10.92
N HIS A 135 16.12 2.47 -9.84
CA HIS A 135 17.38 2.97 -9.28
C HIS A 135 17.56 2.78 -7.78
N MET A 136 16.51 2.44 -7.01
CA MET A 136 16.57 2.39 -5.55
C MET A 136 16.48 0.99 -4.95
N ALA A 137 16.48 -0.06 -5.75
CA ALA A 137 16.51 -1.45 -5.26
C ALA A 137 17.93 -1.89 -4.83
N THR A 138 18.63 -1.02 -4.09
CA THR A 138 19.96 -1.31 -3.53
C THR A 138 19.82 -2.00 -2.16
N PRO A 139 20.84 -2.80 -1.73
CA PRO A 139 20.79 -3.44 -0.41
C PRO A 139 20.56 -2.45 0.73
N GLU A 140 21.19 -1.28 0.68
CA GLU A 140 21.07 -0.24 1.71
C GLU A 140 19.65 0.32 1.78
N ASN A 141 19.05 0.64 0.63
CA ASN A 141 17.69 1.17 0.58
C ASN A 141 16.65 0.10 0.95
N LEU A 142 16.85 -1.14 0.54
CA LEU A 142 15.96 -2.25 0.94
C LEU A 142 16.01 -2.51 2.45
N ALA A 143 17.19 -2.37 3.08
CA ALA A 143 17.33 -2.43 4.54
C ALA A 143 16.57 -1.28 5.21
N GLU A 144 16.64 -0.06 4.66
CA GLU A 144 15.88 1.09 5.17
C GLU A 144 14.36 0.91 5.01
N VAL A 145 13.89 0.38 3.87
CA VAL A 145 12.49 0.02 3.67
C VAL A 145 12.03 -0.98 4.74
N THR A 146 12.80 -2.03 4.97
CA THR A 146 12.50 -3.05 5.99
C THR A 146 12.48 -2.45 7.39
N ARG A 147 13.42 -1.56 7.71
CA ARG A 147 13.44 -0.82 8.99
C ARG A 147 12.17 0.00 9.17
N CYS A 148 11.74 0.73 8.16
CA CYS A 148 10.51 1.52 8.19
C CYS A 148 9.28 0.64 8.42
N VAL A 149 9.19 -0.52 7.78
CA VAL A 149 8.10 -1.49 8.01
C VAL A 149 8.07 -1.92 9.48
N SER A 150 9.21 -2.29 10.06
CA SER A 150 9.30 -2.69 11.47
C SER A 150 8.86 -1.57 12.40
N VAL A 151 9.33 -0.35 12.18
CA VAL A 151 8.98 0.83 12.99
C VAL A 151 7.47 1.11 12.94
N LEU A 152 6.88 1.05 11.74
CA LEU A 152 5.44 1.25 11.59
C LEU A 152 4.64 0.11 12.25
N CYS A 153 5.09 -1.13 12.09
CA CYS A 153 4.47 -2.28 12.74
C CYS A 153 4.42 -2.09 14.26
N ASP A 154 5.54 -1.77 14.88
CA ASP A 154 5.63 -1.56 16.33
C ASP A 154 4.75 -0.39 16.81
N ALA A 155 4.69 0.70 16.05
CA ALA A 155 3.90 1.88 16.37
C ALA A 155 2.39 1.68 16.23
N LEU A 156 1.97 0.74 15.38
CA LEU A 156 0.55 0.48 15.07
C LEU A 156 0.00 -0.76 15.79
N LEU A 157 0.82 -1.48 16.56
CA LEU A 157 0.34 -2.53 17.43
C LEU A 157 -0.63 -1.93 18.47
N PRO A 158 -1.75 -2.61 18.77
CA PRO A 158 -2.62 -2.19 19.86
C PRO A 158 -1.81 -2.11 21.15
N ALA A 159 -2.00 -1.04 21.92
CA ALA A 159 -1.45 -0.98 23.27
C ALA A 159 -1.98 -2.18 24.08
N ALA A 160 -1.07 -2.92 24.69
CA ALA A 160 -1.40 -4.06 25.51
C ALA A 160 -2.21 -3.65 26.76
#